data_118f0a464caa8bcd747ae5b67f79dd69
#
_entry.id   118f0a464caa8bcd747ae5b67f79dd69
#
_cell.length_a   1.000
_cell.length_b   1.000
_cell.length_c   1.000
_cell.angle_alpha   90.00
_cell.angle_beta   90.00
_cell.angle_gamma   90.00
#
_symmetry.space_group_name_H-M   'P 1'
#
loop_
_entity.id
_entity.type
_entity.pdbx_description
1 polymer ?
#
loop_
_entity_poly.entity_id
_entity_poly.type
_entity_poly.pdbx_seq_one_letter_code
_entity_poly.pdbx_strand_id
1 'polypeptide(L)'
;KYRYLTQIGTGNYNEKTSELYTDLSFITTRQEIGEEASAVFNNMALQRLTGEVSTMLVAPLHFKSVLLEEMDRQIALAMQGKPAGIILKNNSINDPEIIEKISQASCAGVRVDMIVRGICCVRAGVPGRTENVHIRSLVGRYLEHSRIYCFGSGEDMRIYIASGDFLTRNTERRVEVGVRIDDAKIAQKLRGILDLQLRDTVNAREMQPDGSYVKVKPLPGQPPIDSQMAMFGYFNNGFEMQPDPTPAAARPAVRKAAPQQITPRRTTGLRPARSLLDFFGRGKK
;
A
#
# COMPACT_ATOMS: atom_id res chain seq x y z
N LYS A 1 15.55 -8.18 31.90
CA LYS A 1 14.84 -8.35 30.63
C LYS A 1 14.29 -6.99 30.21
N TYR A 2 14.68 -6.48 29.03
CA TYR A 2 14.16 -5.23 28.51
C TYR A 2 12.69 -5.37 28.11
N ARG A 3 11.91 -4.30 28.31
CA ARG A 3 10.58 -4.15 27.73
C ARG A 3 10.68 -3.07 26.66
N TYR A 4 10.13 -3.35 25.51
CA TYR A 4 10.12 -2.40 24.39
C TYR A 4 8.79 -1.66 24.33
N LEU A 5 8.88 -0.39 23.97
CA LEU A 5 7.77 0.40 23.44
C LEU A 5 8.23 0.89 22.07
N THR A 6 7.63 0.33 21.02
CA THR A 6 8.05 0.59 19.65
C THR A 6 6.99 1.41 18.94
N GLN A 7 7.42 2.46 18.26
CA GLN A 7 6.57 3.26 17.40
C GLN A 7 7.04 3.09 15.95
N ILE A 8 6.09 2.76 15.05
CA ILE A 8 6.31 2.65 13.61
C ILE A 8 5.33 3.60 12.94
N GLY A 9 5.86 4.56 12.17
CA GLY A 9 5.07 5.59 11.51
C GLY A 9 5.18 5.54 10.00
N THR A 10 4.14 5.98 9.31
CA THR A 10 4.17 6.22 7.86
C THR A 10 4.78 7.58 7.50
N GLY A 11 4.84 8.49 8.47
CA GLY A 11 5.22 9.89 8.29
C GLY A 11 6.64 10.23 8.74
N ASN A 12 6.98 11.48 8.55
CA ASN A 12 8.25 12.05 8.95
C ASN A 12 8.13 12.77 10.30
N TYR A 13 9.15 12.65 11.14
CA TYR A 13 9.25 13.42 12.41
C TYR A 13 9.77 14.83 12.11
N ASN A 14 8.89 15.66 11.54
CA ASN A 14 9.17 17.04 11.20
C ASN A 14 7.92 17.90 11.46
N GLU A 15 8.04 18.95 12.25
CA GLU A 15 6.91 19.80 12.66
C GLU A 15 6.14 20.41 11.49
N LYS A 16 6.85 20.91 10.45
CA LYS A 16 6.21 21.54 9.28
C LYS A 16 5.41 20.56 8.44
N THR A 17 5.90 19.32 8.29
CA THR A 17 5.17 18.31 7.52
C THR A 17 4.01 17.73 8.30
N SER A 18 4.11 17.64 9.63
CA SER A 18 3.04 17.11 10.49
C SER A 18 1.78 17.98 10.49
N GLU A 19 1.90 19.27 10.21
CA GLU A 19 0.74 20.18 10.10
C GLU A 19 -0.11 19.93 8.85
N LEU A 20 0.49 19.40 7.78
CA LEU A 20 -0.12 19.29 6.46
C LEU A 20 -0.42 17.84 6.04
N TYR A 21 0.26 16.87 6.63
CA TYR A 21 0.23 15.49 6.17
C TYR A 21 -0.73 14.64 7.00
N THR A 22 -1.43 13.73 6.32
CA THR A 22 -2.14 12.65 7.01
C THR A 22 -1.22 11.44 7.10
N ASP A 23 -0.92 11.03 8.32
CA ASP A 23 -0.05 9.89 8.58
C ASP A 23 -0.63 8.99 9.66
N LEU A 24 -0.04 7.82 9.78
CA LEU A 24 -0.38 6.82 10.78
C LEU A 24 0.82 6.57 11.68
N SER A 25 0.53 6.34 12.96
CA SER A 25 1.51 5.97 13.97
C SER A 25 0.99 4.77 14.74
N PHE A 26 1.71 3.66 14.66
CA PHE A 26 1.42 2.43 15.38
C PHE A 26 2.37 2.29 16.57
N ILE A 27 1.82 2.22 17.77
CA ILE A 27 2.59 2.06 19.01
C ILE A 27 2.27 0.65 19.54
N THR A 28 3.31 -0.11 19.86
CA THR A 28 3.17 -1.50 20.33
C THR A 28 4.19 -1.85 21.41
N THR A 29 3.81 -2.76 22.28
CA THR A 29 4.69 -3.37 23.28
C THR A 29 5.05 -4.83 22.93
N ARG A 30 4.73 -5.28 21.71
CA ARG A 30 5.11 -6.60 21.25
C ARG A 30 6.63 -6.75 21.26
N GLN A 31 7.08 -7.77 22.00
CA GLN A 31 8.51 -7.98 22.26
C GLN A 31 9.30 -8.23 20.97
N GLU A 32 8.77 -9.06 20.08
CA GLU A 32 9.40 -9.42 18.81
C GLU A 32 9.61 -8.20 17.90
N ILE A 33 8.61 -7.30 17.81
CA ILE A 33 8.74 -6.07 17.04
C ILE A 33 9.81 -5.15 17.64
N GLY A 34 9.87 -5.08 18.96
CA GLY A 34 10.87 -4.27 19.67
C GLY A 34 12.30 -4.79 19.49
N GLU A 35 12.48 -6.09 19.54
CA GLU A 35 13.77 -6.74 19.31
C GLU A 35 14.25 -6.53 17.86
N GLU A 36 13.37 -6.72 16.88
CA GLU A 36 13.69 -6.46 15.48
C GLU A 36 13.99 -4.98 15.20
N ALA A 37 13.19 -4.06 15.76
CA ALA A 37 13.46 -2.62 15.63
C ALA A 37 14.82 -2.23 16.22
N SER A 38 15.16 -2.78 17.39
CA SER A 38 16.48 -2.58 18.01
C SER A 38 17.60 -3.11 17.11
N ALA A 39 17.42 -4.29 16.52
CA ALA A 39 18.37 -4.87 15.58
C ALA A 39 18.55 -4.00 14.33
N VAL A 40 17.45 -3.49 13.76
CA VAL A 40 17.49 -2.56 12.62
C VAL A 40 18.30 -1.31 12.95
N PHE A 41 18.04 -0.66 14.09
CA PHE A 41 18.80 0.52 14.52
C PHE A 41 20.29 0.22 14.73
N ASN A 42 20.62 -0.89 15.38
CA ASN A 42 22.01 -1.31 15.59
C ASN A 42 22.73 -1.56 14.27
N ASN A 43 22.06 -2.24 13.33
CA ASN A 43 22.62 -2.51 12.01
C ASN A 43 22.83 -1.23 11.21
N MET A 44 21.88 -0.28 11.29
CA MET A 44 22.03 1.04 10.66
C MET A 44 23.23 1.81 11.24
N ALA A 45 23.41 1.80 12.57
CA ALA A 45 24.55 2.44 13.22
C ALA A 45 25.90 1.83 12.80
N LEU A 46 25.92 0.54 12.51
CA LEU A 46 27.08 -0.19 12.00
C LEU A 46 27.21 -0.13 10.46
N GLN A 47 26.37 0.65 9.78
CA GLN A 47 26.29 0.73 8.31
C GLN A 47 26.11 -0.65 7.64
N ARG A 48 25.42 -1.53 8.31
CA ARG A 48 25.08 -2.88 7.82
C ARG A 48 23.57 -2.99 7.80
N LEU A 49 23.02 -3.45 6.67
CA LEU A 49 21.63 -3.90 6.58
C LEU A 49 21.68 -5.41 6.45
N THR A 50 21.94 -6.08 7.55
CA THR A 50 21.95 -7.55 7.63
C THR A 50 21.09 -7.93 8.81
N GLY A 51 20.33 -8.99 8.69
CA GLY A 51 19.57 -9.54 9.80
C GLY A 51 18.27 -10.18 9.34
N GLU A 52 17.91 -11.22 10.02
CA GLU A 52 16.63 -11.86 9.87
C GLU A 52 15.60 -11.01 10.61
N VAL A 53 14.74 -10.36 9.86
CA VAL A 53 13.57 -9.66 10.37
C VAL A 53 12.37 -10.41 9.81
N SER A 54 11.50 -10.91 10.66
CA SER A 54 10.39 -11.78 10.26
C SER A 54 9.02 -11.10 10.43
N THR A 55 8.94 -10.13 11.34
CA THR A 55 7.69 -9.43 11.71
C THR A 55 7.61 -8.05 11.08
N MET A 56 8.74 -7.34 11.03
CA MET A 56 8.84 -6.05 10.35
C MET A 56 9.20 -6.25 8.88
N LEU A 57 8.72 -5.36 8.03
CA LEU A 57 9.19 -5.21 6.66
C LEU A 57 10.33 -4.20 6.63
N VAL A 58 11.47 -4.56 6.06
CA VAL A 58 12.63 -3.68 5.95
C VAL A 58 13.15 -3.67 4.51
N ALA A 59 13.19 -2.50 3.89
CA ALA A 59 13.86 -2.31 2.62
C ALA A 59 15.35 -1.95 2.85
N PRO A 60 16.25 -2.38 1.96
CA PRO A 60 16.05 -3.15 0.73
C PRO A 60 16.05 -4.68 0.92
N LEU A 61 15.92 -5.18 2.17
CA LEU A 61 16.05 -6.61 2.46
C LEU A 61 14.89 -7.41 1.88
N HIS A 62 13.72 -7.34 2.51
CA HIS A 62 12.57 -8.20 2.17
C HIS A 62 11.23 -7.43 2.10
N PHE A 63 11.25 -6.11 2.24
CA PHE A 63 10.05 -5.28 2.13
C PHE A 63 9.25 -5.58 0.86
N LYS A 64 9.92 -5.59 -0.31
CA LYS A 64 9.29 -5.84 -1.59
C LYS A 64 8.84 -7.30 -1.73
N SER A 65 9.67 -8.27 -1.37
CA SER A 65 9.36 -9.68 -1.55
C SER A 65 8.14 -10.12 -0.76
N VAL A 66 8.00 -9.69 0.51
CA VAL A 66 6.82 -10.01 1.33
C VAL A 66 5.54 -9.44 0.71
N LEU A 67 5.57 -8.21 0.19
CA LEU A 67 4.39 -7.62 -0.45
C LEU A 67 4.05 -8.31 -1.78
N LEU A 68 5.05 -8.77 -2.54
CA LEU A 68 4.84 -9.59 -3.73
C LEU A 68 4.24 -10.95 -3.38
N GLU A 69 4.69 -11.60 -2.31
CA GLU A 69 4.12 -12.85 -1.79
C GLU A 69 2.65 -12.70 -1.38
N GLU A 70 2.29 -11.57 -0.75
CA GLU A 70 0.89 -11.28 -0.44
C GLU A 70 0.03 -11.11 -1.70
N MET A 71 0.57 -10.49 -2.75
CA MET A 71 -0.12 -10.42 -4.04
C MET A 71 -0.26 -11.82 -4.67
N ASP A 72 0.78 -12.66 -4.62
CA ASP A 72 0.73 -14.05 -5.10
C ASP A 72 -0.30 -14.88 -4.34
N ARG A 73 -0.44 -14.65 -3.02
CA ARG A 73 -1.50 -15.28 -2.23
C ARG A 73 -2.90 -14.88 -2.74
N GLN A 74 -3.13 -13.63 -3.09
CA GLN A 74 -4.41 -13.19 -3.65
C GLN A 74 -4.65 -13.79 -5.04
N ILE A 75 -3.63 -13.89 -5.87
CA ILE A 75 -3.70 -14.56 -7.18
C ILE A 75 -4.13 -16.03 -7.00
N ALA A 76 -3.46 -16.74 -6.08
CA ALA A 76 -3.76 -18.14 -5.81
C ALA A 76 -5.20 -18.36 -5.30
N LEU A 77 -5.71 -17.47 -4.44
CA LEU A 77 -7.09 -17.51 -3.97
C LEU A 77 -8.09 -17.27 -5.13
N ALA A 78 -7.84 -16.29 -5.97
CA ALA A 78 -8.70 -16.00 -7.13
C ALA A 78 -8.73 -17.17 -8.12
N MET A 79 -7.59 -17.81 -8.37
CA MET A 79 -7.52 -19.00 -9.24
C MET A 79 -8.31 -20.19 -8.68
N GLN A 80 -8.45 -20.28 -7.35
CA GLN A 80 -9.29 -21.27 -6.67
C GLN A 80 -10.77 -20.86 -6.60
N GLY A 81 -11.15 -19.70 -7.16
CA GLY A 81 -12.52 -19.18 -7.06
C GLY A 81 -12.88 -18.64 -5.67
N LYS A 82 -11.91 -18.46 -4.78
CA LYS A 82 -12.10 -17.90 -3.44
C LYS A 82 -12.11 -16.37 -3.49
N PRO A 83 -12.71 -15.71 -2.48
CA PRO A 83 -12.64 -14.25 -2.36
C PRO A 83 -11.20 -13.76 -2.31
N ALA A 84 -10.87 -12.81 -3.17
CA ALA A 84 -9.54 -12.18 -3.25
C ALA A 84 -9.70 -10.70 -3.56
N GLY A 85 -8.77 -9.89 -3.05
CA GLY A 85 -8.78 -8.45 -3.30
C GLY A 85 -7.51 -7.79 -2.78
N ILE A 86 -7.13 -6.69 -3.42
CA ILE A 86 -5.95 -5.90 -3.06
C ILE A 86 -6.35 -4.44 -3.00
N ILE A 87 -5.97 -3.74 -1.93
CA ILE A 87 -6.08 -2.28 -1.84
C ILE A 87 -4.71 -1.72 -1.50
N LEU A 88 -4.20 -0.84 -2.36
CA LEU A 88 -2.88 -0.23 -2.23
C LEU A 88 -3.02 1.29 -2.09
N LYS A 89 -2.74 1.82 -0.91
CA LYS A 89 -2.59 3.26 -0.71
C LYS A 89 -1.12 3.60 -0.58
N ASN A 90 -0.61 4.38 -1.52
CA ASN A 90 0.76 4.88 -1.53
C ASN A 90 0.85 6.23 -2.24
N ASN A 91 2.00 6.91 -2.09
CA ASN A 91 2.15 8.20 -2.76
C ASN A 91 2.51 8.04 -4.22
N SER A 92 3.39 7.09 -4.55
CA SER A 92 3.90 6.90 -5.90
C SER A 92 4.26 5.44 -6.18
N ILE A 93 4.15 5.04 -7.45
CA ILE A 93 4.53 3.71 -7.92
C ILE A 93 5.25 3.78 -9.26
N ASN A 94 6.48 3.21 -9.33
CA ASN A 94 7.23 2.99 -10.55
C ASN A 94 8.09 1.71 -10.53
N ASP A 95 7.99 0.89 -9.48
CA ASP A 95 8.73 -0.37 -9.39
C ASP A 95 8.20 -1.36 -10.43
N PRO A 96 9.01 -1.81 -11.42
CA PRO A 96 8.53 -2.65 -12.52
C PRO A 96 8.00 -4.01 -12.09
N GLU A 97 8.60 -4.59 -11.04
CA GLU A 97 8.24 -5.91 -10.56
C GLU A 97 6.87 -5.89 -9.86
N ILE A 98 6.63 -4.84 -9.06
CA ILE A 98 5.32 -4.63 -8.42
C ILE A 98 4.25 -4.32 -9.46
N ILE A 99 4.56 -3.50 -10.48
CA ILE A 99 3.63 -3.18 -11.57
C ILE A 99 3.24 -4.45 -12.35
N GLU A 100 4.22 -5.30 -12.67
CA GLU A 100 3.94 -6.56 -13.35
C GLU A 100 3.09 -7.50 -12.47
N LYS A 101 3.34 -7.56 -11.17
CA LYS A 101 2.56 -8.35 -10.22
C LYS A 101 1.11 -7.87 -10.12
N ILE A 102 0.88 -6.55 -10.12
CA ILE A 102 -0.46 -5.95 -10.19
C ILE A 102 -1.20 -6.38 -11.46
N SER A 103 -0.50 -6.39 -12.61
CA SER A 103 -1.06 -6.87 -13.87
C SER A 103 -1.43 -8.35 -13.79
N GLN A 104 -0.56 -9.19 -13.24
CA GLN A 104 -0.83 -10.62 -13.04
C GLN A 104 -2.04 -10.85 -12.12
N ALA A 105 -2.15 -10.10 -11.02
CA ALA A 105 -3.30 -10.17 -10.13
C ALA A 105 -4.61 -9.81 -10.85
N SER A 106 -4.59 -8.73 -11.64
CA SER A 106 -5.74 -8.34 -12.45
C SER A 106 -6.14 -9.42 -13.46
N CYS A 107 -5.18 -10.01 -14.18
CA CYS A 107 -5.42 -11.09 -15.14
C CYS A 107 -5.98 -12.35 -14.46
N ALA A 108 -5.59 -12.64 -13.24
CA ALA A 108 -6.15 -13.73 -12.44
C ALA A 108 -7.56 -13.45 -11.90
N GLY A 109 -8.12 -12.26 -12.14
CA GLY A 109 -9.45 -11.86 -11.68
C GLY A 109 -9.46 -11.24 -10.28
N VAL A 110 -8.31 -10.87 -9.74
CA VAL A 110 -8.24 -10.13 -8.48
C VAL A 110 -8.63 -8.67 -8.73
N ARG A 111 -9.58 -8.15 -7.96
CA ARG A 111 -9.85 -6.71 -7.92
C ARG A 111 -8.70 -6.00 -7.20
N VAL A 112 -8.12 -5.00 -7.86
CA VAL A 112 -7.05 -4.16 -7.31
C VAL A 112 -7.54 -2.71 -7.27
N ASP A 113 -7.76 -2.18 -6.08
CA ASP A 113 -8.08 -0.77 -5.86
C ASP A 113 -6.82 -0.03 -5.40
N MET A 114 -6.48 1.06 -6.08
CA MET A 114 -5.28 1.84 -5.76
C MET A 114 -5.64 3.29 -5.46
N ILE A 115 -5.03 3.84 -4.41
CA ILE A 115 -5.11 5.27 -4.04
C ILE A 115 -3.70 5.83 -4.17
N VAL A 116 -3.43 6.53 -5.29
CA VAL A 116 -2.10 7.05 -5.64
C VAL A 116 -2.21 8.52 -6.02
N ARG A 117 -1.54 9.40 -5.28
CA ARG A 117 -1.63 10.86 -5.50
C ARG A 117 -0.50 11.46 -6.32
N GLY A 118 0.61 10.76 -6.46
CA GLY A 118 1.82 11.19 -7.17
C GLY A 118 2.07 10.41 -8.45
N ILE A 119 3.33 10.04 -8.69
CA ILE A 119 3.73 9.29 -9.88
C ILE A 119 3.03 7.92 -9.88
N CYS A 120 2.33 7.63 -10.96
CA CYS A 120 1.67 6.34 -11.16
C CYS A 120 2.02 5.78 -12.53
N CYS A 121 2.88 4.75 -12.55
CA CYS A 121 3.28 4.07 -13.79
C CYS A 121 2.40 2.84 -14.11
N VAL A 122 1.27 2.69 -13.41
CA VAL A 122 0.22 1.72 -13.74
C VAL A 122 -0.87 2.44 -14.51
N ARG A 123 -1.43 1.80 -15.53
CA ARG A 123 -2.62 2.28 -16.24
C ARG A 123 -3.82 1.40 -15.87
N ALA A 124 -4.91 2.02 -15.44
CA ALA A 124 -6.13 1.33 -15.02
C ALA A 124 -6.95 0.85 -16.23
N GLY A 125 -7.70 -0.23 -16.07
CA GLY A 125 -8.73 -0.66 -17.00
C GLY A 125 -8.26 -1.08 -18.39
N VAL A 126 -6.98 -1.41 -18.58
CA VAL A 126 -6.44 -1.83 -19.88
C VAL A 126 -6.82 -3.28 -20.17
N PRO A 127 -7.53 -3.58 -21.29
CA PRO A 127 -7.93 -4.92 -21.65
C PRO A 127 -6.78 -5.92 -21.69
N GLY A 128 -6.98 -7.10 -21.10
CA GLY A 128 -6.00 -8.18 -21.03
C GLY A 128 -4.79 -7.93 -20.12
N ARG A 129 -4.78 -6.83 -19.38
CA ARG A 129 -3.70 -6.50 -18.43
C ARG A 129 -4.18 -6.00 -17.08
N THR A 130 -4.91 -4.90 -17.06
CA THR A 130 -5.30 -4.21 -15.82
C THR A 130 -6.81 -3.95 -15.79
N GLU A 131 -7.61 -4.82 -16.39
CA GLU A 131 -9.08 -4.70 -16.46
C GLU A 131 -9.74 -4.59 -15.09
N ASN A 132 -9.14 -5.24 -14.08
CA ASN A 132 -9.62 -5.25 -12.70
C ASN A 132 -8.86 -4.29 -11.79
N VAL A 133 -8.05 -3.37 -12.36
CA VAL A 133 -7.33 -2.33 -11.61
C VAL A 133 -8.09 -1.03 -11.68
N HIS A 134 -8.39 -0.46 -10.52
CA HIS A 134 -9.05 0.83 -10.36
C HIS A 134 -8.10 1.77 -9.61
N ILE A 135 -7.83 2.93 -10.18
CA ILE A 135 -6.85 3.87 -9.60
C ILE A 135 -7.53 5.20 -9.32
N ARG A 136 -7.44 5.65 -8.08
CA ARG A 136 -7.92 6.98 -7.65
C ARG A 136 -6.77 7.83 -7.16
N SER A 137 -6.83 9.11 -7.47
CA SER A 137 -5.97 10.14 -6.88
C SER A 137 -6.81 10.99 -5.96
N LEU A 138 -6.35 11.14 -4.70
CA LEU A 138 -6.97 11.99 -3.68
C LEU A 138 -6.05 13.17 -3.41
N VAL A 139 -6.52 14.38 -3.73
CA VAL A 139 -5.83 15.65 -3.44
C VAL A 139 -6.84 16.59 -2.79
N GLY A 140 -6.73 16.75 -1.49
CA GLY A 140 -7.63 17.55 -0.66
C GLY A 140 -6.90 18.60 0.17
N ARG A 141 -7.50 19.00 1.30
CA ARG A 141 -6.95 19.99 2.23
C ARG A 141 -5.62 19.52 2.83
N TYR A 142 -5.53 18.25 3.19
CA TYR A 142 -4.34 17.63 3.73
C TYR A 142 -3.65 16.79 2.67
N LEU A 143 -2.34 16.64 2.78
CA LEU A 143 -1.56 15.76 1.93
C LEU A 143 -1.73 14.31 2.39
N GLU A 144 -2.35 13.48 1.55
CA GLU A 144 -2.49 12.05 1.79
C GLU A 144 -1.13 11.38 1.71
N HIS A 145 -0.49 11.14 2.87
CA HIS A 145 0.90 10.67 2.93
C HIS A 145 1.04 9.26 3.48
N SER A 146 0.07 8.77 4.24
CA SER A 146 0.11 7.41 4.79
C SER A 146 0.16 6.33 3.70
N ARG A 147 0.89 5.24 3.97
CA ARG A 147 0.92 4.05 3.13
C ARG A 147 0.27 2.90 3.87
N ILE A 148 -0.71 2.30 3.21
CA ILE A 148 -1.48 1.17 3.72
C ILE A 148 -1.61 0.16 2.59
N TYR A 149 -1.21 -1.08 2.86
CA TYR A 149 -1.31 -2.20 1.92
C TYR A 149 -2.23 -3.25 2.52
N CYS A 150 -3.34 -3.53 1.84
CA CYS A 150 -4.37 -4.44 2.33
C CYS A 150 -4.61 -5.55 1.31
N PHE A 151 -4.53 -6.79 1.77
CA PHE A 151 -4.65 -8.00 0.97
C PHE A 151 -5.75 -8.90 1.56
N GLY A 152 -6.73 -9.27 0.74
CA GLY A 152 -7.87 -10.08 1.16
C GLY A 152 -8.96 -9.28 1.88
N SER A 153 -9.88 -10.01 2.50
CA SER A 153 -11.03 -9.46 3.22
C SER A 153 -11.47 -10.41 4.35
N GLY A 154 -12.29 -9.90 5.27
CA GLY A 154 -12.79 -10.70 6.39
C GLY A 154 -11.65 -11.22 7.28
N GLU A 155 -11.74 -12.48 7.68
CA GLU A 155 -10.75 -13.12 8.56
C GLU A 155 -9.39 -13.34 7.87
N ASP A 156 -9.37 -13.48 6.54
CA ASP A 156 -8.14 -13.65 5.76
C ASP A 156 -7.44 -12.34 5.41
N MET A 157 -7.98 -11.20 5.89
CA MET A 157 -7.40 -9.89 5.63
C MET A 157 -6.04 -9.74 6.30
N ARG A 158 -5.03 -9.32 5.51
CA ARG A 158 -3.72 -8.90 6.01
C ARG A 158 -3.50 -7.45 5.61
N ILE A 159 -3.21 -6.61 6.58
CA ILE A 159 -3.02 -5.18 6.38
C ILE A 159 -1.70 -4.73 6.96
N TYR A 160 -1.01 -3.89 6.22
CA TYR A 160 0.31 -3.37 6.54
C TYR A 160 0.29 -1.84 6.51
N ILE A 161 1.05 -1.23 7.38
CA ILE A 161 1.44 0.18 7.28
C ILE A 161 2.95 0.27 7.02
N ALA A 162 3.38 1.28 6.27
CA ALA A 162 4.79 1.41 5.92
C ALA A 162 5.20 2.86 5.68
N SER A 163 6.52 3.12 5.76
CA SER A 163 7.12 4.39 5.37
C SER A 163 7.42 4.47 3.86
N GLY A 164 7.62 3.32 3.22
CA GLY A 164 8.04 3.21 1.82
C GLY A 164 6.90 3.25 0.82
N ASP A 165 7.14 3.90 -0.30
CA ASP A 165 6.32 3.81 -1.52
C ASP A 165 6.78 2.66 -2.43
N PHE A 166 6.01 2.36 -3.47
CA PHE A 166 6.41 1.42 -4.53
C PHE A 166 7.28 2.09 -5.60
N LEU A 167 8.28 2.85 -5.16
CA LEU A 167 9.33 3.37 -6.02
C LEU A 167 10.57 2.49 -5.90
N THR A 168 11.24 2.18 -7.00
CA THR A 168 12.49 1.40 -7.01
C THR A 168 13.53 1.93 -6.02
N ARG A 169 13.61 3.25 -5.85
CA ARG A 169 14.50 3.87 -4.85
C ARG A 169 14.12 3.52 -3.41
N ASN A 170 12.82 3.37 -3.11
CA ASN A 170 12.34 3.00 -1.76
C ASN A 170 12.54 1.51 -1.51
N THR A 171 12.25 0.66 -2.50
CA THR A 171 12.30 -0.79 -2.35
C THR A 171 13.74 -1.34 -2.38
N GLU A 172 14.69 -0.64 -3.06
CA GLU A 172 16.02 -1.17 -3.32
C GLU A 172 17.18 -0.30 -2.81
N ARG A 173 16.95 0.98 -2.49
CA ARG A 173 18.03 1.93 -2.22
C ARG A 173 17.89 2.74 -0.93
N ARG A 174 16.77 2.64 -0.25
CA ARG A 174 16.49 3.33 1.02
C ARG A 174 16.22 2.33 2.12
N VAL A 175 16.43 2.75 3.35
CA VAL A 175 15.88 2.04 4.49
C VAL A 175 14.45 2.51 4.67
N GLU A 176 13.52 1.63 4.38
CA GLU A 176 12.10 1.83 4.64
C GLU A 176 11.63 0.72 5.56
N VAL A 177 10.66 1.03 6.39
CA VAL A 177 10.10 0.06 7.34
C VAL A 177 8.60 -0.05 7.19
N GLY A 178 8.08 -1.22 7.47
CA GLY A 178 6.66 -1.48 7.56
C GLY A 178 6.37 -2.56 8.58
N VAL A 179 5.11 -2.75 8.90
CA VAL A 179 4.67 -3.77 9.84
C VAL A 179 3.29 -4.26 9.49
N ARG A 180 3.05 -5.57 9.65
CA ARG A 180 1.72 -6.15 9.59
C ARG A 180 0.97 -5.83 10.89
N ILE A 181 -0.28 -5.44 10.73
CA ILE A 181 -1.18 -5.17 11.86
C ILE A 181 -1.99 -6.44 12.14
N ASP A 182 -1.60 -7.15 13.19
CA ASP A 182 -2.22 -8.42 13.59
C ASP A 182 -3.43 -8.24 14.52
N ASP A 183 -3.57 -7.07 15.17
CA ASP A 183 -4.76 -6.75 15.95
C ASP A 183 -5.96 -6.52 15.02
N ALA A 184 -6.96 -7.40 15.13
CA ALA A 184 -8.14 -7.37 14.26
C ALA A 184 -8.92 -6.05 14.34
N LYS A 185 -8.98 -5.41 15.53
CA LYS A 185 -9.69 -4.14 15.71
C LYS A 185 -8.94 -3.00 15.02
N ILE A 186 -7.62 -2.96 15.15
CA ILE A 186 -6.79 -1.95 14.46
C ILE A 186 -6.83 -2.19 12.95
N ALA A 187 -6.75 -3.43 12.51
CA ALA A 187 -6.85 -3.80 11.09
C ALA A 187 -8.20 -3.33 10.48
N GLN A 188 -9.31 -3.52 11.19
CA GLN A 188 -10.63 -3.03 10.77
C GLN A 188 -10.69 -1.50 10.70
N LYS A 189 -10.06 -0.79 11.64
CA LYS A 189 -9.97 0.67 11.61
C LYS A 189 -9.23 1.16 10.36
N LEU A 190 -8.09 0.53 10.04
CA LEU A 190 -7.32 0.86 8.83
C LEU A 190 -8.09 0.53 7.55
N ARG A 191 -8.81 -0.57 7.54
CA ARG A 191 -9.69 -0.93 6.43
C ARG A 191 -10.80 0.12 6.24
N GLY A 192 -11.41 0.59 7.32
CA GLY A 192 -12.42 1.65 7.28
C GLY A 192 -11.86 2.96 6.70
N ILE A 193 -10.61 3.32 7.00
CA ILE A 193 -9.94 4.47 6.38
C ILE A 193 -9.85 4.30 4.85
N LEU A 194 -9.40 3.13 4.38
CA LEU A 194 -9.31 2.83 2.96
C LEU A 194 -10.69 2.86 2.28
N ASP A 195 -11.69 2.24 2.89
CA ASP A 195 -13.04 2.20 2.35
C ASP A 195 -13.66 3.60 2.27
N LEU A 196 -13.39 4.46 3.25
CA LEU A 196 -13.85 5.84 3.24
C LEU A 196 -13.19 6.64 2.10
N GLN A 197 -11.89 6.48 1.90
CA GLN A 197 -11.15 7.13 0.80
C GLN A 197 -11.58 6.61 -0.58
N LEU A 198 -11.90 5.33 -0.70
CA LEU A 198 -12.43 4.75 -1.93
C LEU A 198 -13.86 5.22 -2.24
N ARG A 199 -14.56 5.82 -1.30
CA ARG A 199 -15.90 6.43 -1.49
C ARG A 199 -15.85 7.93 -1.72
N ASP A 200 -14.67 8.57 -1.68
CA ASP A 200 -14.55 10.02 -1.89
C ASP A 200 -15.09 10.44 -3.27
N THR A 201 -15.94 11.46 -3.28
CA THR A 201 -16.54 12.06 -4.48
C THR A 201 -16.28 13.56 -4.58
N VAL A 202 -15.62 14.15 -3.57
CA VAL A 202 -15.29 15.58 -3.54
C VAL A 202 -13.88 15.83 -4.07
N ASN A 203 -12.92 15.04 -3.60
CA ASN A 203 -11.50 15.24 -3.88
C ASN A 203 -10.94 14.21 -4.88
N ALA A 204 -11.65 13.09 -5.07
CA ALA A 204 -11.18 11.98 -5.88
C ALA A 204 -11.26 12.26 -7.39
N ARG A 205 -10.22 11.80 -8.09
CA ARG A 205 -10.18 11.64 -9.54
C ARG A 205 -9.85 10.19 -9.86
N GLU A 206 -10.54 9.61 -10.83
CA GLU A 206 -10.36 8.22 -11.25
C GLU A 206 -9.64 8.15 -12.59
N MET A 207 -8.59 7.31 -12.66
CA MET A 207 -7.83 7.11 -13.89
C MET A 207 -8.63 6.32 -14.91
N GLN A 208 -8.61 6.80 -16.13
CA GLN A 208 -9.23 6.14 -17.30
C GLN A 208 -8.21 5.25 -18.03
N PRO A 209 -8.66 4.32 -18.91
CA PRO A 209 -7.76 3.44 -19.67
C PRO A 209 -6.77 4.17 -20.58
N ASP A 210 -7.06 5.40 -20.99
CA ASP A 210 -6.14 6.27 -21.74
C ASP A 210 -5.09 6.95 -20.86
N GLY A 211 -5.20 6.84 -19.52
CA GLY A 211 -4.33 7.48 -18.54
C GLY A 211 -4.79 8.86 -18.09
N SER A 212 -5.87 9.38 -18.63
CA SER A 212 -6.50 10.61 -18.16
C SER A 212 -7.18 10.41 -16.80
N TYR A 213 -7.43 11.50 -16.07
CA TYR A 213 -8.13 11.47 -14.79
C TYR A 213 -9.42 12.25 -14.86
N VAL A 214 -10.53 11.61 -14.51
CA VAL A 214 -11.86 12.20 -14.45
C VAL A 214 -12.29 12.39 -13.00
N LYS A 215 -12.89 13.55 -12.69
CA LYS A 215 -13.41 13.81 -11.36
C LYS A 215 -14.54 12.83 -11.03
N VAL A 216 -14.44 12.16 -9.88
CA VAL A 216 -15.51 11.30 -9.36
C VAL A 216 -16.70 12.17 -8.96
N LYS A 217 -17.89 11.73 -9.30
CA LYS A 217 -19.15 12.42 -8.93
C LYS A 217 -19.98 11.50 -8.05
N PRO A 218 -20.75 12.06 -7.10
CA PRO A 218 -21.70 11.26 -6.34
C PRO A 218 -22.76 10.68 -7.28
N LEU A 219 -23.31 9.53 -6.91
CA LEU A 219 -24.46 8.97 -7.63
C LEU A 219 -25.68 9.88 -7.51
N PRO A 220 -26.60 9.88 -8.49
CA PRO A 220 -27.82 10.68 -8.42
C PRO A 220 -28.57 10.47 -7.11
N GLY A 221 -28.88 11.56 -6.42
CA GLY A 221 -29.59 11.52 -5.13
C GLY A 221 -28.72 11.20 -3.90
N GLN A 222 -27.43 10.95 -4.08
CA GLN A 222 -26.50 10.74 -2.95
C GLN A 222 -25.74 12.02 -2.61
N PRO A 223 -25.50 12.29 -1.32
CA PRO A 223 -24.68 13.43 -0.90
C PRO A 223 -23.22 13.21 -1.32
N PRO A 224 -22.48 14.30 -1.59
CA PRO A 224 -21.04 14.21 -1.82
C PRO A 224 -20.31 13.76 -0.56
N ILE A 225 -19.26 12.96 -0.73
CA ILE A 225 -18.41 12.46 0.35
C ILE A 225 -17.03 13.08 0.20
N ASP A 226 -16.64 13.92 1.17
CA ASP A 226 -15.26 14.35 1.40
C ASP A 226 -14.64 13.39 2.42
N SER A 227 -13.76 12.51 2.00
CA SER A 227 -13.19 11.49 2.87
C SER A 227 -12.33 12.07 3.99
N GLN A 228 -11.65 13.20 3.77
CA GLN A 228 -10.85 13.85 4.80
C GLN A 228 -11.75 14.45 5.91
N MET A 229 -12.83 15.09 5.54
CA MET A 229 -13.78 15.62 6.52
C MET A 229 -14.59 14.51 7.21
N ALA A 230 -14.98 13.48 6.45
CA ALA A 230 -15.69 12.32 7.02
C ALA A 230 -14.83 11.51 8.00
N MET A 231 -13.49 11.52 7.84
CA MET A 231 -12.57 10.86 8.79
C MET A 231 -12.67 11.45 10.21
N PHE A 232 -12.94 12.74 10.36
CA PHE A 232 -13.17 13.31 11.70
C PHE A 232 -14.38 12.67 12.39
N GLY A 233 -15.47 12.49 11.65
CA GLY A 233 -16.64 11.76 12.15
C GLY A 233 -16.32 10.30 12.47
N TYR A 234 -15.61 9.63 11.57
CA TYR A 234 -15.18 8.23 11.74
C TYR A 234 -14.34 8.03 13.02
N PHE A 235 -13.37 8.89 13.28
CA PHE A 235 -12.55 8.83 14.49
C PHE A 235 -13.33 9.18 15.76
N ASN A 236 -14.19 10.21 15.71
CA ASN A 236 -14.98 10.64 16.85
C ASN A 236 -16.06 9.63 17.23
N ASN A 237 -16.58 8.86 16.28
CA ASN A 237 -17.59 7.82 16.49
C ASN A 237 -16.98 6.45 16.79
N GLY A 238 -15.75 6.38 17.32
CA GLY A 238 -15.12 5.14 17.71
C GLY A 238 -14.75 4.21 16.54
N PHE A 239 -14.55 4.78 15.34
CA PHE A 239 -14.26 4.08 14.09
C PHE A 239 -15.45 3.26 13.53
N GLU A 240 -16.66 3.69 13.82
CA GLU A 240 -17.86 3.14 13.20
C GLU A 240 -18.11 3.80 11.85
N MET A 241 -18.16 2.99 10.80
CA MET A 241 -18.51 3.46 9.45
C MET A 241 -20.00 3.72 9.38
N GLN A 242 -20.36 4.89 8.84
CA GLN A 242 -21.74 5.08 8.41
C GLN A 242 -22.09 4.10 7.28
N PRO A 243 -23.33 3.59 7.20
CA PRO A 243 -23.74 2.68 6.14
C PRO A 243 -23.36 3.21 4.77
N ASP A 244 -22.78 2.35 3.92
CA ASP A 244 -22.43 2.73 2.55
C ASP A 244 -23.73 2.97 1.76
N PRO A 245 -23.99 4.20 1.31
CA PRO A 245 -25.16 4.47 0.49
C PRO A 245 -25.05 3.87 -0.90
N THR A 246 -23.87 3.37 -1.29
CA THR A 246 -23.65 2.82 -2.64
C THR A 246 -24.17 1.40 -2.71
N PRO A 247 -25.19 1.10 -3.55
CA PRO A 247 -25.66 -0.26 -3.76
C PRO A 247 -24.51 -1.17 -4.21
N ALA A 248 -24.46 -2.40 -3.73
CA ALA A 248 -23.44 -3.38 -4.12
C ALA A 248 -23.34 -3.59 -5.64
N ALA A 249 -24.43 -3.37 -6.36
CA ALA A 249 -24.54 -3.43 -7.83
C ALA A 249 -23.78 -2.30 -8.57
N ALA A 250 -23.42 -1.19 -7.89
CA ALA A 250 -22.70 -0.08 -8.51
C ALA A 250 -21.17 -0.29 -8.53
N ARG A 251 -20.66 -1.35 -7.91
CA ARG A 251 -19.24 -1.72 -7.99
C ARG A 251 -19.00 -2.44 -9.32
N PRO A 252 -17.99 -2.03 -10.12
CA PRO A 252 -17.68 -2.71 -11.38
C PRO A 252 -17.47 -4.21 -11.13
N ALA A 253 -18.10 -5.04 -11.94
CA ALA A 253 -17.95 -6.49 -11.86
C ALA A 253 -16.49 -6.88 -12.17
N VAL A 254 -15.95 -7.83 -11.41
CA VAL A 254 -14.64 -8.42 -11.69
C VAL A 254 -14.75 -9.20 -13.00
N ARG A 255 -13.94 -8.84 -14.00
CA ARG A 255 -13.88 -9.52 -15.30
C ARG A 255 -12.76 -10.56 -15.26
N LYS A 256 -13.09 -11.81 -15.55
CA LYS A 256 -12.05 -12.83 -15.80
C LYS A 256 -11.44 -12.57 -17.17
N ALA A 257 -10.16 -12.24 -17.21
CA ALA A 257 -9.41 -12.17 -18.45
C ALA A 257 -9.28 -13.58 -19.04
N ALA A 258 -9.34 -13.69 -20.37
CA ALA A 258 -9.02 -14.95 -21.02
C ALA A 258 -7.56 -15.32 -20.68
N PRO A 259 -7.24 -16.60 -20.42
CA PRO A 259 -5.89 -17.00 -20.05
C PRO A 259 -4.92 -16.69 -21.19
N GLN A 260 -4.10 -15.67 -21.02
CA GLN A 260 -2.94 -15.43 -21.87
C GLN A 260 -1.79 -16.28 -21.34
N GLN A 261 -1.17 -17.06 -22.21
CA GLN A 261 0.06 -17.77 -21.90
C GLN A 261 1.16 -16.75 -21.59
N ILE A 262 1.49 -16.63 -20.32
CA ILE A 262 2.60 -15.79 -19.87
C ILE A 262 3.87 -16.57 -20.17
N THR A 263 4.58 -16.24 -21.23
CA THR A 263 5.93 -16.74 -21.48
C THR A 263 6.88 -16.06 -20.48
N PRO A 264 7.58 -16.83 -19.62
CA PRO A 264 8.50 -16.24 -18.67
C PRO A 264 9.68 -15.58 -19.43
N ARG A 265 9.84 -14.28 -19.26
CA ARG A 265 11.05 -13.60 -19.71
C ARG A 265 12.22 -14.11 -18.85
N ARG A 266 13.25 -14.63 -19.50
CA ARG A 266 14.51 -15.00 -18.85
C ARG A 266 15.04 -13.80 -18.06
N THR A 267 15.13 -13.96 -16.75
CA THR A 267 15.86 -13.04 -15.87
C THR A 267 17.34 -13.14 -16.19
N THR A 268 17.89 -12.13 -16.83
CA THR A 268 19.33 -11.97 -16.94
C THR A 268 19.86 -11.56 -15.56
N GLY A 269 20.69 -12.43 -15.02
CA GLY A 269 21.62 -12.33 -13.90
C GLY A 269 21.46 -11.17 -12.90
N LEU A 270 21.07 -11.49 -11.69
CA LEU A 270 21.24 -10.65 -10.50
C LEU A 270 22.74 -10.28 -10.35
N ARG A 271 23.08 -9.01 -10.44
CA ARG A 271 24.38 -8.51 -9.98
C ARG A 271 24.39 -8.54 -8.45
N PRO A 272 25.47 -9.00 -7.80
CA PRO A 272 25.58 -8.96 -6.35
C PRO A 272 25.50 -7.51 -5.84
N ALA A 273 24.84 -7.33 -4.69
CA ALA A 273 24.69 -6.03 -4.03
C ALA A 273 26.07 -5.39 -3.80
N ARG A 274 26.26 -4.17 -4.29
CA ARG A 274 27.46 -3.38 -4.03
C ARG A 274 27.47 -2.95 -2.57
N SER A 275 28.65 -2.87 -1.97
CA SER A 275 28.82 -2.49 -0.57
C SER A 275 28.32 -1.05 -0.32
N LEU A 276 27.82 -0.81 0.90
CA LEU A 276 27.35 0.51 1.37
C LEU A 276 28.43 1.62 1.28
N LEU A 277 29.70 1.29 1.16
CA LEU A 277 30.80 2.22 0.97
C LEU A 277 30.70 3.06 -0.32
N ASP A 278 30.02 2.54 -1.37
CA ASP A 278 29.77 3.28 -2.60
C ASP A 278 28.69 4.37 -2.43
N PHE A 279 27.94 4.36 -1.35
CA PHE A 279 26.86 5.29 -1.06
C PHE A 279 27.30 6.59 -0.39
N PHE A 280 28.38 6.55 0.42
CA PHE A 280 28.83 7.70 1.23
C PHE A 280 30.07 8.41 0.67
N GLY A 281 30.66 7.90 -0.38
CA GLY A 281 31.95 8.34 -0.90
C GLY A 281 31.93 9.21 -2.13
N ARG A 282 31.04 10.20 -2.29
CA ARG A 282 31.24 11.35 -3.21
C ARG A 282 30.59 12.61 -2.69
N GLY A 283 31.17 13.14 -1.63
CA GLY A 283 30.98 14.51 -1.20
C GLY A 283 32.29 15.28 -1.48
N LYS A 284 32.30 16.04 -2.52
CA LYS A 284 33.05 17.25 -2.85
C LYS A 284 34.60 17.27 -2.68
N LYS A 285 35.22 17.47 -3.76
CA LYS A 285 36.12 18.62 -3.96
C LYS A 285 35.40 19.70 -4.82
#